data_d72175e4ee5ef9215992ef6330b30f70
#
_entry.id   d72175e4ee5ef9215992ef6330b30f70
#
_cell.length_a   1.000
_cell.length_b   1.000
_cell.length_c   1.000
_cell.angle_alpha   90.00
_cell.angle_beta   90.00
_cell.angle_gamma   90.00
#
_symmetry.space_group_name_H-M   'P 1'
#
loop_
_entity.id
_entity.type
_entity.pdbx_description
1 polymer ?
#
loop_
_entity_poly.entity_id
_entity_poly.type
_entity_poly.pdbx_seq_one_letter_code
_entity_poly.pdbx_strand_id
1 'polypeptide(L)'
;MKPLTPRDPQRLGGIRLLTTIGRGGMGRVFLGRTPTGRLVAVKQIHRHLANDPEFQARFQREVDAGRLVTGAYTAAVVDSDTSPENPWLATEYIPAPDLATVLQECGPLPVGGLRLLAAGLAAALVEIHRPGLVHRDLKPGNILLTPEGARVIDFGIARAVETDGQLTATGTMIGSPAYMSPEQAEGRGVTPAADVFSVGAILAMAASGTSPFPGTSTPQILYRIMHSAPSLDQVPSALRELVEACLAKDPAQRPTARELLAATGTITAEPVWPEPVRTHIAAHRADSEWWVETTEKQLAYQDQLAHIRSRRRRVLRWAAVGAVAMLVPAVGGVALSHWAMASGHAVAMADPSLTITPAELRVLDTCKLIDMAVAGKFGARTGDLSQDSKGGCGTDITDAAKRKVTYTLRLGGSVTDRARYDDSTGRSAGWAPILGSEPTGDECGREVITQTGEPAVLEMTAKTPDGDPCDTAEQALTAVVRQLTVYVPLRQLPRESILRVDPCSLFDTAEARALSGDPGKRTATPHSCAVGGSDATITLSLVEKGRPDHSSSGHVKFQAGQYVAYRSTVDLPRRCFLDYLVRPTTGEQGEVLAADISVRSGDVDACAEAGQILAAAIPRLPKP
;
A
#
# COMPACT_ATOMS: atom_id res chain seq x y z
N MET A 1 3.33 -4.06 -1.52
CA MET A 1 3.10 -5.10 -0.50
C MET A 1 1.60 -5.32 -0.26
N LYS A 2 1.14 -6.50 0.24
CA LYS A 2 -0.28 -6.81 0.49
C LYS A 2 -0.43 -7.53 1.83
N PRO A 3 -1.46 -7.22 2.65
CA PRO A 3 -1.70 -7.91 3.92
C PRO A 3 -1.85 -9.42 3.73
N LEU A 4 -1.51 -10.18 4.79
CA LEU A 4 -1.79 -11.61 4.82
C LEU A 4 -3.30 -11.85 4.83
N THR A 5 -3.74 -12.84 4.06
CA THR A 5 -5.14 -13.28 4.09
C THR A 5 -5.34 -14.35 5.19
N PRO A 6 -6.58 -14.63 5.62
CA PRO A 6 -6.86 -15.68 6.61
C PRO A 6 -6.41 -17.09 6.17
N ARG A 7 -6.16 -17.29 4.86
CA ARG A 7 -5.67 -18.54 4.30
C ARG A 7 -4.14 -18.63 4.27
N ASP A 8 -3.45 -17.53 4.55
CA ASP A 8 -2.00 -17.48 4.56
C ASP A 8 -1.46 -18.01 5.88
N PRO A 9 -0.33 -18.73 5.88
CA PRO A 9 0.31 -19.14 7.10
C PRO A 9 0.77 -17.92 7.90
N GLN A 10 0.64 -17.98 9.22
CA GLN A 10 1.15 -16.95 10.12
C GLN A 10 2.66 -17.13 10.39
N ARG A 11 3.13 -18.36 10.22
CA ARG A 11 4.54 -18.74 10.40
C ARG A 11 4.95 -19.80 9.38
N LEU A 12 6.22 -19.75 8.99
CA LEU A 12 6.90 -20.83 8.28
C LEU A 12 8.19 -21.14 9.06
N GLY A 13 8.29 -22.34 9.60
CA GLY A 13 9.32 -22.65 10.59
C GLY A 13 9.29 -21.69 11.77
N GLY A 14 10.44 -21.15 12.15
CA GLY A 14 10.58 -20.12 13.18
C GLY A 14 10.20 -18.70 12.74
N ILE A 15 10.01 -18.48 11.44
CA ILE A 15 9.82 -17.15 10.85
C ILE A 15 8.36 -16.72 10.99
N ARG A 16 8.11 -15.54 11.56
CA ARG A 16 6.79 -14.90 11.59
C ARG A 16 6.57 -14.14 10.28
N LEU A 17 5.49 -14.44 9.56
CA LEU A 17 5.15 -13.75 8.32
C LEU A 17 4.43 -12.44 8.64
N LEU A 18 4.80 -11.38 7.90
CA LEU A 18 4.29 -10.02 8.08
C LEU A 18 3.32 -9.64 6.97
N THR A 19 3.73 -9.80 5.71
CA THR A 19 2.95 -9.37 4.54
C THR A 19 3.33 -10.20 3.31
N THR A 20 2.50 -10.19 2.27
CA THR A 20 2.82 -10.78 0.97
C THR A 20 3.53 -9.73 0.11
N ILE A 21 4.73 -10.06 -0.41
CA ILE A 21 5.51 -9.19 -1.30
C ILE A 21 5.47 -9.63 -2.76
N GLY A 22 5.14 -10.89 -3.03
CA GLY A 22 5.03 -11.39 -4.40
C GLY A 22 4.21 -12.66 -4.54
N ARG A 23 3.78 -12.93 -5.76
CA ARG A 23 3.15 -14.18 -6.16
C ARG A 23 3.63 -14.53 -7.57
N GLY A 24 4.01 -15.77 -7.80
CA GLY A 24 4.45 -16.29 -9.10
C GLY A 24 3.98 -17.73 -9.35
N GLY A 25 4.32 -18.27 -10.50
CA GLY A 25 3.94 -19.65 -10.90
C GLY A 25 4.43 -20.75 -9.96
N MET A 26 5.55 -20.52 -9.28
CA MET A 26 6.17 -21.49 -8.38
C MET A 26 5.73 -21.36 -6.93
N GLY A 27 5.12 -20.25 -6.54
CA GLY A 27 4.77 -20.04 -5.15
C GLY A 27 4.41 -18.60 -4.80
N ARG A 28 4.45 -18.33 -3.51
CA ARG A 28 4.16 -17.01 -2.91
C ARG A 28 5.38 -16.54 -2.15
N VAL A 29 5.65 -15.25 -2.22
CA VAL A 29 6.74 -14.63 -1.49
C VAL A 29 6.18 -13.73 -0.40
N PHE A 30 6.61 -13.98 0.82
CA PHE A 30 6.21 -13.23 2.00
C PHE A 30 7.40 -12.45 2.57
N LEU A 31 7.13 -11.29 3.13
CA LEU A 31 8.06 -10.66 4.06
C LEU A 31 7.86 -11.32 5.43
N GLY A 32 8.94 -11.75 6.06
CA GLY A 32 8.91 -12.37 7.38
C GLY A 32 9.98 -11.80 8.30
N ARG A 33 9.85 -12.11 9.60
CA ARG A 33 10.84 -11.78 10.63
C ARG A 33 11.29 -13.04 11.34
N THR A 34 12.59 -13.24 11.39
CA THR A 34 13.21 -14.35 12.14
C THR A 34 13.06 -14.13 13.65
N PRO A 35 13.26 -15.18 14.49
CA PRO A 35 13.29 -15.02 15.95
C PRO A 35 14.35 -14.03 16.44
N THR A 36 15.44 -13.83 15.67
CA THR A 36 16.51 -12.87 15.96
C THR A 36 16.19 -11.44 15.52
N GLY A 37 15.00 -11.20 14.95
CA GLY A 37 14.58 -9.87 14.51
C GLY A 37 14.97 -9.48 13.08
N ARG A 38 15.67 -10.35 12.32
CA ARG A 38 16.09 -10.07 10.94
C ARG A 38 14.90 -10.18 9.97
N LEU A 39 14.76 -9.23 9.05
CA LEU A 39 13.79 -9.30 7.94
C LEU A 39 14.28 -10.26 6.85
N VAL A 40 13.36 -11.07 6.34
CA VAL A 40 13.62 -12.08 5.31
C VAL A 40 12.48 -12.11 4.28
N ALA A 41 12.84 -12.39 3.04
CA ALA A 41 11.89 -12.76 1.99
C ALA A 41 11.71 -14.27 2.02
N VAL A 42 10.48 -14.75 2.24
CA VAL A 42 10.18 -16.19 2.38
C VAL A 42 9.35 -16.65 1.19
N LYS A 43 9.94 -17.45 0.32
CA LYS A 43 9.30 -18.05 -0.85
C LYS A 43 8.73 -19.43 -0.47
N GLN A 44 7.41 -19.51 -0.34
CA GLN A 44 6.69 -20.76 -0.13
C GLN A 44 6.38 -21.41 -1.48
N ILE A 45 6.79 -22.64 -1.66
CA ILE A 45 6.59 -23.39 -2.90
C ILE A 45 5.18 -24.00 -2.94
N HIS A 46 4.56 -24.03 -4.11
CA HIS A 46 3.25 -24.64 -4.28
C HIS A 46 3.29 -26.16 -4.06
N ARG A 47 2.30 -26.70 -3.35
CA ARG A 47 2.22 -28.13 -2.98
C ARG A 47 2.26 -29.08 -4.18
N HIS A 48 1.71 -28.70 -5.33
CA HIS A 48 1.73 -29.55 -6.52
C HIS A 48 3.14 -29.78 -7.06
N LEU A 49 4.06 -28.82 -6.89
CA LEU A 49 5.47 -28.97 -7.22
C LEU A 49 6.21 -29.75 -6.13
N ALA A 50 5.84 -29.55 -4.88
CA ALA A 50 6.45 -30.20 -3.73
C ALA A 50 6.25 -31.72 -3.70
N ASN A 51 5.22 -32.24 -4.36
CA ASN A 51 4.92 -33.68 -4.42
C ASN A 51 5.71 -34.44 -5.51
N ASP A 52 6.48 -33.72 -6.34
CA ASP A 52 7.34 -34.33 -7.35
C ASP A 52 8.72 -34.67 -6.74
N PRO A 53 9.11 -35.97 -6.67
CA PRO A 53 10.39 -36.39 -6.09
C PRO A 53 11.61 -35.81 -6.81
N GLU A 54 11.53 -35.65 -8.13
CA GLU A 54 12.62 -35.04 -8.89
C GLU A 54 12.76 -33.53 -8.56
N PHE A 55 11.65 -32.84 -8.42
CA PHE A 55 11.64 -31.45 -7.96
C PHE A 55 12.27 -31.33 -6.56
N GLN A 56 11.88 -32.20 -5.62
CA GLN A 56 12.42 -32.19 -4.26
C GLN A 56 13.94 -32.36 -4.23
N ALA A 57 14.45 -33.39 -4.94
CA ALA A 57 15.89 -33.66 -4.98
C ALA A 57 16.69 -32.52 -5.62
N ARG A 58 16.11 -31.80 -6.59
CA ARG A 58 16.71 -30.63 -7.21
C ARG A 58 16.63 -29.42 -6.29
N PHE A 59 15.46 -29.14 -5.70
CA PHE A 59 15.26 -28.05 -4.76
C PHE A 59 16.23 -28.14 -3.58
N GLN A 60 16.42 -29.33 -3.00
CA GLN A 60 17.39 -29.55 -1.93
C GLN A 60 18.80 -29.18 -2.38
N ARG A 61 19.27 -29.69 -3.52
CA ARG A 61 20.62 -29.42 -4.04
C ARG A 61 20.83 -27.93 -4.32
N GLU A 62 19.83 -27.25 -4.87
CA GLU A 62 19.92 -25.83 -5.18
C GLU A 62 19.89 -24.96 -3.93
N VAL A 63 19.12 -25.35 -2.89
CA VAL A 63 19.17 -24.70 -1.57
C VAL A 63 20.55 -24.86 -0.93
N ASP A 64 21.13 -26.07 -0.95
CA ASP A 64 22.43 -26.35 -0.36
C ASP A 64 23.55 -25.57 -1.07
N ALA A 65 23.50 -25.50 -2.41
CA ALA A 65 24.42 -24.70 -3.19
C ALA A 65 24.18 -23.18 -3.00
N GLY A 66 22.94 -22.75 -2.89
CA GLY A 66 22.58 -21.34 -2.62
C GLY A 66 23.10 -20.83 -1.28
N ARG A 67 23.23 -21.70 -0.27
CA ARG A 67 23.87 -21.36 1.02
C ARG A 67 25.36 -21.02 0.89
N LEU A 68 26.02 -21.46 -0.18
CA LEU A 68 27.43 -21.15 -0.46
C LEU A 68 27.60 -19.79 -1.14
N VAL A 69 26.49 -19.20 -1.65
CA VAL A 69 26.51 -17.87 -2.27
C VAL A 69 26.31 -16.81 -1.18
N THR A 70 27.39 -16.12 -0.83
CA THR A 70 27.43 -15.14 0.28
C THR A 70 28.00 -13.78 -0.16
N GLY A 71 27.70 -13.34 -1.36
CA GLY A 71 28.21 -12.09 -1.92
C GLY A 71 27.39 -10.85 -1.55
N ALA A 72 28.03 -9.67 -1.62
CA ALA A 72 27.36 -8.39 -1.41
C ALA A 72 26.32 -8.06 -2.52
N TYR A 73 26.44 -8.73 -3.66
CA TYR A 73 25.58 -8.50 -4.85
C TYR A 73 24.49 -9.56 -5.02
N THR A 74 24.28 -10.42 -4.02
CA THR A 74 23.26 -11.47 -4.02
C THR A 74 22.46 -11.44 -2.72
N ALA A 75 21.24 -11.99 -2.71
CA ALA A 75 20.47 -12.18 -1.48
C ALA A 75 20.86 -13.53 -0.83
N ALA A 76 21.53 -13.48 0.31
CA ALA A 76 21.98 -14.68 1.02
C ALA A 76 20.80 -15.53 1.52
N VAL A 77 20.91 -16.87 1.42
CA VAL A 77 19.98 -17.81 2.04
C VAL A 77 20.14 -17.73 3.56
N VAL A 78 19.02 -17.52 4.26
CA VAL A 78 18.98 -17.38 5.72
C VAL A 78 18.49 -18.67 6.37
N ASP A 79 17.44 -19.28 5.81
CA ASP A 79 16.84 -20.50 6.35
C ASP A 79 16.01 -21.19 5.26
N SER A 80 15.67 -22.46 5.43
CA SER A 80 14.87 -23.22 4.49
C SER A 80 14.27 -24.47 5.12
N ASP A 81 13.16 -24.91 4.57
CA ASP A 81 12.58 -26.23 4.81
C ASP A 81 12.29 -26.87 3.46
N THR A 82 12.89 -28.01 3.20
CA THR A 82 12.73 -28.76 1.95
C THR A 82 11.79 -29.94 2.10
N SER A 83 11.11 -30.08 3.25
CA SER A 83 10.12 -31.13 3.48
C SER A 83 8.95 -31.04 2.50
N PRO A 84 8.43 -32.20 2.02
CA PRO A 84 7.38 -32.22 0.98
C PRO A 84 6.07 -31.56 1.42
N GLU A 85 5.78 -31.53 2.72
CA GLU A 85 4.50 -31.02 3.21
C GLU A 85 4.35 -29.51 2.98
N ASN A 86 5.43 -28.75 3.13
CA ASN A 86 5.38 -27.29 3.03
C ASN A 86 6.75 -26.64 2.76
N PRO A 87 7.37 -26.93 1.60
CA PRO A 87 8.71 -26.44 1.31
C PRO A 87 8.75 -24.92 1.16
N TRP A 88 9.78 -24.32 1.75
CA TRP A 88 10.01 -22.87 1.66
C TRP A 88 11.51 -22.55 1.74
N LEU A 89 11.85 -21.38 1.22
CA LEU A 89 13.18 -20.78 1.26
C LEU A 89 13.09 -19.36 1.79
N ALA A 90 13.91 -19.01 2.75
CA ALA A 90 14.05 -17.65 3.25
C ALA A 90 15.41 -17.07 2.84
N THR A 91 15.40 -15.92 2.21
CA THR A 91 16.57 -15.13 1.85
C THR A 91 16.57 -13.79 2.57
N GLU A 92 17.70 -13.10 2.57
CA GLU A 92 17.78 -11.72 3.04
C GLU A 92 16.73 -10.86 2.31
N TYR A 93 15.97 -10.07 3.08
CA TYR A 93 15.09 -9.08 2.50
C TYR A 93 15.86 -7.80 2.19
N ILE A 94 15.79 -7.36 0.93
CA ILE A 94 16.43 -6.15 0.43
C ILE A 94 15.32 -5.13 0.13
N PRO A 95 15.23 -4.01 0.88
CA PRO A 95 14.22 -2.99 0.65
C PRO A 95 14.59 -2.09 -0.54
N ALA A 96 14.49 -2.62 -1.75
CA ALA A 96 14.86 -1.95 -2.98
C ALA A 96 13.89 -2.30 -4.12
N PRO A 97 13.65 -1.39 -5.08
CA PRO A 97 12.84 -1.66 -6.26
C PRO A 97 13.55 -2.59 -7.22
N ASP A 98 12.77 -3.36 -7.98
CA ASP A 98 13.31 -4.15 -9.08
C ASP A 98 13.60 -3.30 -10.33
N LEU A 99 14.54 -3.76 -11.16
CA LEU A 99 14.97 -3.07 -12.36
C LEU A 99 13.83 -2.89 -13.39
N ALA A 100 12.87 -3.83 -13.47
CA ALA A 100 11.75 -3.71 -14.39
C ALA A 100 10.87 -2.50 -14.04
N THR A 101 10.54 -2.35 -12.75
CA THR A 101 9.79 -1.21 -12.22
C THR A 101 10.55 0.11 -12.45
N VAL A 102 11.86 0.12 -12.16
CA VAL A 102 12.69 1.32 -12.37
C VAL A 102 12.73 1.73 -13.85
N LEU A 103 12.94 0.78 -14.77
CA LEU A 103 12.96 1.09 -16.21
C LEU A 103 11.59 1.59 -16.72
N GLN A 104 10.51 1.07 -16.17
CA GLN A 104 9.16 1.52 -16.51
C GLN A 104 8.88 2.95 -16.01
N GLU A 105 9.34 3.32 -14.82
CA GLU A 105 9.02 4.60 -14.19
C GLU A 105 10.06 5.69 -14.46
N CYS A 106 11.33 5.32 -14.56
CA CYS A 106 12.44 6.27 -14.75
C CYS A 106 12.99 6.29 -16.19
N GLY A 107 12.59 5.33 -17.05
CA GLY A 107 13.12 5.19 -18.41
C GLY A 107 14.51 4.54 -18.49
N PRO A 108 15.14 4.57 -19.70
CA PRO A 108 16.45 3.98 -19.93
C PRO A 108 17.57 4.60 -19.10
N LEU A 109 18.58 3.79 -18.80
CA LEU A 109 19.71 4.21 -17.97
C LEU A 109 20.81 4.89 -18.80
N PRO A 110 21.42 5.98 -18.33
CA PRO A 110 22.61 6.58 -18.93
C PRO A 110 23.85 5.69 -18.69
N VAL A 111 24.95 5.98 -19.40
CA VAL A 111 26.20 5.18 -19.39
C VAL A 111 26.70 4.88 -17.96
N GLY A 112 26.69 5.87 -17.06
CA GLY A 112 27.11 5.66 -15.65
C GLY A 112 26.22 4.66 -14.91
N GLY A 113 24.89 4.75 -15.08
CA GLY A 113 23.94 3.79 -14.52
C GLY A 113 24.10 2.39 -15.12
N LEU A 114 24.32 2.30 -16.44
CA LEU A 114 24.59 1.03 -17.12
C LEU A 114 25.91 0.39 -16.64
N ARG A 115 26.95 1.19 -16.41
CA ARG A 115 28.20 0.71 -15.84
C ARG A 115 28.00 0.12 -14.44
N LEU A 116 27.26 0.83 -13.58
CA LEU A 116 26.98 0.37 -12.22
C LEU A 116 26.13 -0.92 -12.22
N LEU A 117 25.13 -0.99 -13.12
CA LEU A 117 24.31 -2.18 -13.34
C LEU A 117 25.17 -3.36 -13.81
N ALA A 118 25.99 -3.17 -14.85
CA ALA A 118 26.84 -4.21 -15.40
C ALA A 118 27.86 -4.75 -14.38
N ALA A 119 28.49 -3.87 -13.60
CA ALA A 119 29.43 -4.24 -12.57
C ALA A 119 28.76 -5.07 -11.46
N GLY A 120 27.60 -4.64 -10.98
CA GLY A 120 26.83 -5.38 -9.97
C GLY A 120 26.39 -6.76 -10.46
N LEU A 121 25.86 -6.87 -11.68
CA LEU A 121 25.46 -8.14 -12.28
C LEU A 121 26.66 -9.08 -12.49
N ALA A 122 27.76 -8.56 -13.02
CA ALA A 122 28.97 -9.36 -13.22
C ALA A 122 29.53 -9.88 -11.90
N ALA A 123 29.59 -9.02 -10.85
CA ALA A 123 30.03 -9.42 -9.52
C ALA A 123 29.10 -10.48 -8.91
N ALA A 124 27.77 -10.34 -9.06
CA ALA A 124 26.81 -11.34 -8.65
C ALA A 124 27.04 -12.69 -9.35
N LEU A 125 27.25 -12.68 -10.67
CA LEU A 125 27.52 -13.91 -11.41
C LEU A 125 28.85 -14.57 -11.02
N VAL A 126 29.88 -13.81 -10.69
CA VAL A 126 31.14 -14.38 -10.16
C VAL A 126 30.87 -15.19 -8.89
N GLU A 127 30.04 -14.68 -7.99
CA GLU A 127 29.68 -15.37 -6.75
C GLU A 127 28.76 -16.58 -6.97
N ILE A 128 27.78 -16.46 -7.88
CA ILE A 128 26.84 -17.53 -8.21
C ILE A 128 27.55 -18.70 -8.91
N HIS A 129 28.43 -18.39 -9.87
CA HIS A 129 29.12 -19.42 -10.65
C HIS A 129 30.25 -20.14 -9.88
N ARG A 130 30.79 -19.52 -8.81
CA ARG A 130 31.90 -20.09 -8.03
C ARG A 130 31.57 -21.48 -7.44
N PRO A 131 30.40 -21.74 -6.82
CA PRO A 131 30.01 -23.07 -6.36
C PRO A 131 29.42 -23.96 -7.48
N GLY A 132 29.50 -23.55 -8.75
CA GLY A 132 28.95 -24.29 -9.90
C GLY A 132 27.45 -24.08 -10.17
N LEU A 133 26.83 -23.07 -9.53
CA LEU A 133 25.46 -22.72 -9.80
C LEU A 133 25.32 -21.93 -11.11
N VAL A 134 24.15 -22.04 -11.74
CA VAL A 134 23.70 -21.21 -12.85
C VAL A 134 22.34 -20.61 -12.48
N HIS A 135 22.15 -19.30 -12.70
CA HIS A 135 20.92 -18.62 -12.29
C HIS A 135 19.70 -19.03 -13.12
N ARG A 136 19.85 -19.21 -14.42
CA ARG A 136 18.86 -19.72 -15.40
C ARG A 136 17.61 -18.87 -15.64
N ASP A 137 17.26 -17.93 -14.74
CA ASP A 137 16.10 -17.02 -14.85
C ASP A 137 16.48 -15.56 -14.54
N LEU A 138 17.62 -15.12 -15.07
CA LEU A 138 18.04 -13.73 -14.90
C LEU A 138 17.17 -12.83 -15.77
N LYS A 139 16.48 -11.88 -15.11
CA LYS A 139 15.56 -10.93 -15.74
C LYS A 139 15.43 -9.67 -14.88
N PRO A 140 14.96 -8.54 -15.41
CA PRO A 140 14.84 -7.28 -14.65
C PRO A 140 14.07 -7.40 -13.33
N GLY A 141 13.01 -8.22 -13.26
CA GLY A 141 12.26 -8.44 -12.01
C GLY A 141 13.03 -9.21 -10.92
N ASN A 142 14.17 -9.84 -11.26
CA ASN A 142 15.05 -10.54 -10.32
C ASN A 142 16.31 -9.73 -9.98
N ILE A 143 16.34 -8.45 -10.31
CA ILE A 143 17.46 -7.53 -10.07
C ILE A 143 16.94 -6.35 -9.25
N LEU A 144 17.39 -6.21 -8.02
CA LEU A 144 17.07 -5.09 -7.15
C LEU A 144 18.13 -4.01 -7.26
N LEU A 145 17.70 -2.75 -7.29
CA LEU A 145 18.61 -1.60 -7.36
C LEU A 145 18.76 -0.97 -5.97
N THR A 146 19.94 -1.14 -5.37
CA THR A 146 20.32 -0.49 -4.10
C THR A 146 21.18 0.74 -4.36
N PRO A 147 21.37 1.63 -3.38
CA PRO A 147 22.28 2.77 -3.53
C PRO A 147 23.71 2.35 -3.96
N GLU A 148 24.16 1.19 -3.52
CA GLU A 148 25.51 0.67 -3.76
C GLU A 148 25.66 -0.06 -5.11
N GLY A 149 24.54 -0.43 -5.75
CA GLY A 149 24.53 -1.16 -7.03
C GLY A 149 23.40 -2.14 -7.19
N ALA A 150 23.47 -2.95 -8.24
CA ALA A 150 22.49 -3.99 -8.51
C ALA A 150 22.73 -5.24 -7.64
N ARG A 151 21.65 -5.84 -7.14
CA ARG A 151 21.67 -7.11 -6.39
C ARG A 151 20.76 -8.12 -7.05
N VAL A 152 21.25 -9.32 -7.26
CA VAL A 152 20.51 -10.44 -7.89
C VAL A 152 19.80 -11.24 -6.81
N ILE A 153 18.52 -11.53 -7.05
CA ILE A 153 17.67 -12.35 -6.19
C ILE A 153 17.11 -13.54 -6.96
N ASP A 154 16.55 -14.51 -6.24
CA ASP A 154 15.83 -15.66 -6.82
C ASP A 154 16.68 -16.46 -7.83
N PHE A 155 17.95 -16.83 -7.48
CA PHE A 155 18.68 -17.74 -8.37
C PHE A 155 17.88 -19.04 -8.51
N GLY A 156 17.69 -19.44 -9.73
CA GLY A 156 16.83 -20.48 -10.32
C GLY A 156 16.46 -21.75 -9.56
N ILE A 157 16.38 -21.63 -8.21
CA ILE A 157 16.16 -22.69 -7.21
C ILE A 157 14.94 -23.58 -7.50
N ALA A 158 14.12 -23.24 -8.49
CA ALA A 158 12.92 -24.00 -8.77
C ALA A 158 12.67 -24.26 -10.27
N ARG A 159 13.56 -23.82 -11.16
CA ARG A 159 13.35 -23.90 -12.61
C ARG A 159 13.88 -25.18 -13.28
N ALA A 160 14.51 -26.05 -12.52
CA ALA A 160 15.00 -27.32 -13.04
C ALA A 160 13.89 -28.29 -13.52
N VAL A 161 12.60 -27.95 -13.31
CA VAL A 161 11.45 -28.76 -13.76
C VAL A 161 11.22 -28.67 -15.28
N GLU A 162 11.75 -27.63 -15.94
CA GLU A 162 11.35 -27.34 -17.34
C GLU A 162 12.41 -27.70 -18.39
N THR A 163 13.55 -28.31 -17.99
CA THR A 163 14.66 -28.60 -18.93
C THR A 163 14.53 -29.90 -19.73
N ASP A 164 13.52 -30.72 -19.43
CA ASP A 164 13.22 -31.92 -20.24
C ASP A 164 12.12 -31.64 -21.28
N GLY A 165 12.32 -30.67 -22.16
CA GLY A 165 11.67 -30.62 -23.49
C GLY A 165 10.14 -30.75 -23.58
N GLN A 166 9.41 -30.73 -22.46
CA GLN A 166 7.95 -30.78 -22.46
C GLN A 166 7.37 -29.36 -22.37
N LEU A 167 6.93 -28.84 -23.53
CA LEU A 167 5.82 -27.88 -23.54
C LEU A 167 4.77 -28.44 -22.59
N THR A 168 4.43 -27.67 -21.54
CA THR A 168 3.31 -28.09 -20.68
C THR A 168 2.11 -28.38 -21.56
N ALA A 169 1.34 -29.41 -21.25
CA ALA A 169 0.14 -29.85 -22.00
C ALA A 169 -0.89 -28.74 -22.24
N THR A 170 -0.66 -27.54 -21.68
CA THR A 170 -1.48 -26.32 -21.82
C THR A 170 -0.88 -25.28 -22.79
N GLY A 171 0.29 -25.55 -23.41
CA GLY A 171 0.91 -24.63 -24.36
C GLY A 171 1.42 -23.30 -23.75
N THR A 172 1.39 -23.17 -22.43
CA THR A 172 1.82 -21.94 -21.72
C THR A 172 3.27 -22.07 -21.30
N MET A 173 4.16 -21.38 -22.00
CA MET A 173 5.58 -21.29 -21.68
C MET A 173 5.74 -20.40 -20.44
N ILE A 174 6.16 -20.96 -19.29
CA ILE A 174 6.40 -20.23 -18.06
C ILE A 174 7.80 -19.60 -18.13
N GLY A 175 7.89 -18.27 -18.23
CA GLY A 175 9.16 -17.52 -18.22
C GLY A 175 9.08 -16.21 -19.01
N SER A 176 10.14 -15.41 -18.91
CA SER A 176 10.31 -14.19 -19.72
C SER A 176 11.20 -14.50 -20.90
N PRO A 177 10.65 -14.92 -22.07
CA PRO A 177 11.44 -15.43 -23.21
C PRO A 177 12.48 -14.43 -23.72
N ALA A 178 12.25 -13.13 -23.50
CA ALA A 178 13.14 -12.05 -23.99
C ALA A 178 14.58 -12.08 -23.43
N TYR A 179 14.85 -12.82 -22.36
CA TYR A 179 16.15 -12.89 -21.69
C TYR A 179 16.78 -14.29 -21.73
N MET A 180 16.11 -15.26 -22.36
CA MET A 180 16.63 -16.62 -22.52
C MET A 180 17.82 -16.65 -23.47
N SER A 181 18.80 -17.50 -23.18
CA SER A 181 19.89 -17.78 -24.11
C SER A 181 19.43 -18.71 -25.25
N PRO A 182 20.15 -18.74 -26.40
CA PRO A 182 19.83 -19.65 -27.51
C PRO A 182 19.77 -21.11 -27.09
N GLU A 183 20.75 -21.57 -26.29
CA GLU A 183 20.79 -22.96 -25.77
C GLU A 183 19.63 -23.29 -24.85
N GLN A 184 19.12 -22.33 -24.06
CA GLN A 184 17.89 -22.51 -23.28
C GLN A 184 16.66 -22.60 -24.19
N ALA A 185 16.58 -21.77 -25.21
CA ALA A 185 15.48 -21.79 -26.17
C ALA A 185 15.42 -23.10 -26.98
N GLU A 186 16.56 -23.73 -27.21
CA GLU A 186 16.71 -25.00 -27.91
C GLU A 186 16.60 -26.23 -26.97
N GLY A 187 16.45 -26.03 -25.64
CA GLY A 187 16.41 -27.14 -24.68
C GLY A 187 17.75 -27.87 -24.52
N ARG A 188 18.87 -27.22 -24.86
CA ARG A 188 20.22 -27.78 -24.68
C ARG A 188 20.74 -27.55 -23.26
N GLY A 189 21.82 -28.25 -22.89
CA GLY A 189 22.45 -28.13 -21.56
C GLY A 189 22.85 -26.69 -21.24
N VAL A 190 22.39 -26.17 -20.13
CA VAL A 190 22.60 -24.79 -19.68
C VAL A 190 23.89 -24.69 -18.87
N THR A 191 24.78 -23.78 -19.25
CA THR A 191 26.05 -23.47 -18.61
C THR A 191 26.07 -22.04 -18.02
N PRO A 192 27.06 -21.64 -17.23
CA PRO A 192 27.23 -20.26 -16.79
C PRO A 192 27.16 -19.19 -17.90
N ALA A 193 27.54 -19.55 -19.13
CA ALA A 193 27.44 -18.66 -20.29
C ALA A 193 26.00 -18.23 -20.63
N ALA A 194 24.98 -19.01 -20.22
CA ALA A 194 23.58 -18.63 -20.41
C ALA A 194 23.21 -17.39 -19.59
N ASP A 195 23.70 -17.28 -18.35
CA ASP A 195 23.46 -16.10 -17.50
C ASP A 195 24.15 -14.85 -18.09
N VAL A 196 25.32 -15.02 -18.69
CA VAL A 196 26.03 -13.93 -19.38
C VAL A 196 25.22 -13.40 -20.57
N PHE A 197 24.58 -14.29 -21.33
CA PHE A 197 23.66 -13.88 -22.40
C PHE A 197 22.49 -13.06 -21.83
N SER A 198 21.90 -13.52 -20.73
CA SER A 198 20.81 -12.79 -20.06
C SER A 198 21.27 -11.41 -19.60
N VAL A 199 22.50 -11.26 -19.07
CA VAL A 199 23.08 -9.95 -18.72
C VAL A 199 23.18 -9.05 -19.96
N GLY A 200 23.67 -9.56 -21.08
CA GLY A 200 23.71 -8.81 -22.35
C GLY A 200 22.33 -8.29 -22.78
N ALA A 201 21.31 -9.15 -22.72
CA ALA A 201 19.93 -8.79 -23.05
C ALA A 201 19.36 -7.73 -22.09
N ILE A 202 19.65 -7.84 -20.78
CA ILE A 202 19.23 -6.88 -19.76
C ILE A 202 19.90 -5.53 -19.96
N LEU A 203 21.21 -5.49 -20.23
CA LEU A 203 21.94 -4.24 -20.47
C LEU A 203 21.47 -3.55 -21.74
N ALA A 204 21.21 -4.29 -22.83
CA ALA A 204 20.63 -3.72 -24.05
C ALA A 204 19.26 -3.10 -23.78
N MET A 205 18.38 -3.80 -23.06
CA MET A 205 17.09 -3.28 -22.67
C MET A 205 17.18 -2.08 -21.72
N ALA A 206 18.07 -2.13 -20.75
CA ALA A 206 18.26 -1.02 -19.81
C ALA A 206 18.81 0.24 -20.50
N ALA A 207 19.54 0.09 -21.60
CA ALA A 207 20.08 1.19 -22.39
C ALA A 207 19.04 1.80 -23.35
N SER A 208 18.14 0.97 -23.91
CA SER A 208 17.24 1.38 -25.00
C SER A 208 15.77 1.47 -24.60
N GLY A 209 15.38 0.85 -23.48
CA GLY A 209 13.97 0.65 -23.10
C GLY A 209 13.27 -0.48 -23.87
N THR A 210 13.96 -1.15 -24.80
CA THR A 210 13.39 -2.18 -25.67
C THR A 210 14.25 -3.45 -25.69
N SER A 211 13.61 -4.61 -25.91
CA SER A 211 14.34 -5.88 -26.06
C SER A 211 15.28 -5.86 -27.28
N PRO A 212 16.50 -6.40 -27.18
CA PRO A 212 17.37 -6.57 -28.33
C PRO A 212 16.84 -7.59 -29.35
N PHE A 213 15.84 -8.39 -28.97
CA PHE A 213 15.15 -9.35 -29.84
C PHE A 213 13.65 -9.09 -29.84
N PRO A 214 13.17 -7.98 -30.44
CA PRO A 214 11.77 -7.60 -30.39
C PRO A 214 10.89 -8.64 -31.10
N GLY A 215 9.67 -8.86 -30.61
CA GLY A 215 8.70 -9.76 -31.21
C GLY A 215 7.33 -9.61 -30.58
N THR A 216 6.27 -9.93 -31.37
CA THR A 216 4.87 -9.83 -30.92
C THR A 216 4.34 -11.15 -30.33
N SER A 217 5.10 -12.24 -30.48
CA SER A 217 4.76 -13.54 -29.93
C SER A 217 5.98 -14.27 -29.38
N THR A 218 5.79 -15.15 -28.40
CA THR A 218 6.87 -15.97 -27.84
C THR A 218 7.65 -16.75 -28.89
N PRO A 219 7.04 -17.47 -29.85
CA PRO A 219 7.80 -18.16 -30.90
C PRO A 219 8.66 -17.23 -31.75
N GLN A 220 8.18 -16.03 -32.05
CA GLN A 220 8.95 -15.05 -32.81
C GLN A 220 10.16 -14.53 -32.02
N ILE A 221 10.00 -14.28 -30.73
CA ILE A 221 11.09 -13.86 -29.83
C ILE A 221 12.16 -14.96 -29.79
N LEU A 222 11.76 -16.21 -29.54
CA LEU A 222 12.68 -17.35 -29.48
C LEU A 222 13.42 -17.56 -30.79
N TYR A 223 12.71 -17.49 -31.94
CA TYR A 223 13.34 -17.56 -33.25
C TYR A 223 14.43 -16.50 -33.44
N ARG A 224 14.15 -15.24 -33.02
CA ARG A 224 15.14 -14.15 -33.13
C ARG A 224 16.32 -14.35 -32.17
N ILE A 225 16.09 -14.82 -30.98
CA ILE A 225 17.16 -15.17 -30.04
C ILE A 225 18.09 -16.21 -30.64
N MET A 226 17.57 -17.22 -31.31
CA MET A 226 18.37 -18.29 -31.92
C MET A 226 19.08 -17.85 -33.22
N HIS A 227 18.40 -17.06 -34.06
CA HIS A 227 18.83 -16.89 -35.46
C HIS A 227 19.12 -15.45 -35.91
N SER A 228 18.67 -14.41 -35.18
CA SER A 228 18.84 -13.03 -35.59
C SER A 228 19.94 -12.32 -34.81
N ALA A 229 20.61 -11.35 -35.45
CA ALA A 229 21.48 -10.42 -34.73
C ALA A 229 20.69 -9.57 -33.74
N PRO A 230 21.26 -9.20 -32.58
CA PRO A 230 20.62 -8.30 -31.63
C PRO A 230 20.53 -6.88 -32.19
N SER A 231 19.45 -6.15 -31.89
CA SER A 231 19.32 -4.72 -32.15
C SER A 231 20.05 -3.92 -31.07
N LEU A 232 21.19 -3.31 -31.42
CA LEU A 232 22.05 -2.58 -30.45
C LEU A 232 22.26 -1.11 -30.83
N ASP A 233 21.49 -0.57 -31.78
CA ASP A 233 21.68 0.79 -32.30
C ASP A 233 21.58 1.87 -31.21
N GLN A 234 20.72 1.66 -30.24
CA GLN A 234 20.51 2.58 -29.10
C GLN A 234 21.43 2.30 -27.90
N VAL A 235 22.22 1.22 -27.92
CA VAL A 235 23.20 0.96 -26.87
C VAL A 235 24.38 1.93 -27.03
N PRO A 236 24.76 2.68 -26.00
CA PRO A 236 25.90 3.58 -26.05
C PRO A 236 27.18 2.88 -26.52
N SER A 237 28.00 3.57 -27.35
CA SER A 237 29.22 2.99 -27.91
C SER A 237 30.17 2.43 -26.87
N ALA A 238 30.24 3.05 -25.67
CA ALA A 238 31.07 2.61 -24.57
C ALA A 238 30.71 1.21 -24.00
N LEU A 239 29.49 0.72 -24.26
CA LEU A 239 29.02 -0.60 -23.79
C LEU A 239 28.72 -1.57 -24.94
N ARG A 240 28.65 -1.08 -26.18
CA ARG A 240 28.14 -1.85 -27.32
C ARG A 240 28.96 -3.13 -27.56
N GLU A 241 30.27 -3.03 -27.58
CA GLU A 241 31.16 -4.18 -27.77
C GLU A 241 30.99 -5.23 -26.66
N LEU A 242 30.88 -4.78 -25.40
CA LEU A 242 30.65 -5.64 -24.26
C LEU A 242 29.32 -6.37 -24.36
N VAL A 243 28.23 -5.65 -24.69
CA VAL A 243 26.88 -6.21 -24.83
C VAL A 243 26.83 -7.19 -26.01
N GLU A 244 27.47 -6.86 -27.14
CA GLU A 244 27.56 -7.72 -28.33
C GLU A 244 28.26 -9.04 -28.00
N ALA A 245 29.41 -8.98 -27.29
CA ALA A 245 30.13 -10.17 -26.83
C ALA A 245 29.28 -11.06 -25.91
N CYS A 246 28.51 -10.47 -24.98
CA CYS A 246 27.59 -11.22 -24.13
C CYS A 246 26.48 -11.92 -24.95
N LEU A 247 26.01 -11.30 -26.04
CA LEU A 247 24.92 -11.79 -26.89
C LEU A 247 25.37 -12.73 -28.01
N ALA A 248 26.65 -13.15 -28.05
CA ALA A 248 27.13 -14.15 -28.96
C ALA A 248 26.26 -15.43 -28.92
N LYS A 249 25.93 -15.98 -30.11
CA LYS A 249 25.06 -17.16 -30.21
C LYS A 249 25.75 -18.41 -29.67
N ASP A 250 27.03 -18.55 -29.97
CA ASP A 250 27.87 -19.63 -29.40
C ASP A 250 28.25 -19.29 -27.96
N PRO A 251 27.86 -20.14 -26.97
CA PRO A 251 28.21 -19.91 -25.57
C PRO A 251 29.74 -19.81 -25.32
N ALA A 252 30.56 -20.47 -26.15
CA ALA A 252 32.02 -20.46 -25.99
C ALA A 252 32.67 -19.11 -26.40
N GLN A 253 31.95 -18.27 -27.12
CA GLN A 253 32.41 -16.94 -27.53
C GLN A 253 32.05 -15.84 -26.55
N ARG A 254 31.23 -16.16 -25.51
CA ARG A 254 30.81 -15.19 -24.51
C ARG A 254 31.90 -15.05 -23.44
N PRO A 255 32.08 -13.83 -22.87
CA PRO A 255 32.98 -13.65 -21.74
C PRO A 255 32.52 -14.45 -20.52
N THR A 256 33.47 -14.86 -19.69
CA THR A 256 33.17 -15.36 -18.34
C THR A 256 32.67 -14.21 -17.45
N ALA A 257 32.02 -14.51 -16.33
CA ALA A 257 31.61 -13.50 -15.37
C ALA A 257 32.77 -12.63 -14.86
N ARG A 258 33.98 -13.19 -14.73
CA ARG A 258 35.20 -12.46 -14.32
C ARG A 258 35.69 -11.51 -15.40
N GLU A 259 35.71 -11.94 -16.65
CA GLU A 259 36.06 -11.09 -17.79
C GLU A 259 35.03 -9.98 -18.00
N LEU A 260 33.73 -10.29 -17.84
CA LEU A 260 32.66 -9.30 -17.84
C LEU A 260 32.89 -8.24 -16.75
N LEU A 261 33.19 -8.65 -15.52
CA LEU A 261 33.48 -7.74 -14.42
C LEU A 261 34.71 -6.86 -14.71
N ALA A 262 35.77 -7.44 -15.22
CA ALA A 262 36.98 -6.69 -15.60
C ALA A 262 36.69 -5.66 -16.70
N ALA A 263 35.90 -6.02 -17.71
CA ALA A 263 35.50 -5.14 -18.80
C ALA A 263 34.65 -3.94 -18.33
N THR A 264 33.85 -4.07 -17.27
CA THR A 264 33.12 -2.91 -16.71
C THR A 264 34.03 -1.83 -16.16
N GLY A 265 35.25 -2.18 -15.74
CA GLY A 265 36.29 -1.24 -15.26
C GLY A 265 36.85 -0.33 -16.37
N THR A 266 36.76 -0.73 -17.63
CA THR A 266 37.27 0.06 -18.78
C THR A 266 36.30 1.15 -19.24
N ILE A 267 35.04 1.13 -18.77
CA ILE A 267 34.03 2.12 -19.12
C ILE A 267 34.35 3.45 -18.42
N THR A 268 34.54 4.53 -19.17
CA THR A 268 35.02 5.82 -18.66
C THR A 268 33.95 6.69 -17.96
N ALA A 269 32.72 6.21 -17.75
CA ALA A 269 31.69 6.93 -17.04
C ALA A 269 31.74 6.66 -15.52
N GLU A 270 31.40 7.65 -14.69
CA GLU A 270 31.27 7.45 -13.27
C GLU A 270 30.10 6.46 -12.96
N PRO A 271 30.35 5.39 -12.16
CA PRO A 271 29.31 4.41 -11.85
C PRO A 271 28.36 4.95 -10.78
N VAL A 272 27.31 5.65 -11.23
CA VAL A 272 26.32 6.28 -10.36
C VAL A 272 24.92 6.14 -10.96
N TRP A 273 23.91 5.90 -10.09
CA TRP A 273 22.53 5.96 -10.49
C TRP A 273 22.11 7.39 -10.84
N PRO A 274 21.34 7.62 -11.92
CA PRO A 274 20.78 8.93 -12.23
C PRO A 274 19.79 9.37 -11.12
N GLU A 275 19.61 10.68 -10.98
CA GLU A 275 18.78 11.26 -9.89
C GLU A 275 17.37 10.67 -9.79
N PRO A 276 16.60 10.46 -10.87
CA PRO A 276 15.29 9.83 -10.78
C PRO A 276 15.34 8.43 -10.16
N VAL A 277 16.36 7.63 -10.49
CA VAL A 277 16.55 6.28 -9.93
C VAL A 277 16.90 6.35 -8.44
N ARG A 278 17.78 7.25 -8.03
CA ARG A 278 18.13 7.44 -6.61
C ARG A 278 16.93 7.83 -5.77
N THR A 279 16.12 8.76 -6.29
CA THR A 279 14.87 9.19 -5.63
C THR A 279 13.90 8.01 -5.50
N HIS A 280 13.76 7.22 -6.56
CA HIS A 280 12.88 6.05 -6.56
C HIS A 280 13.35 4.97 -5.56
N ILE A 281 14.65 4.70 -5.49
CA ILE A 281 15.25 3.78 -4.51
C ILE A 281 14.96 4.26 -3.07
N ALA A 282 15.16 5.55 -2.79
CA ALA A 282 14.92 6.12 -1.47
C ALA A 282 13.43 6.06 -1.07
N ALA A 283 12.53 6.36 -2.00
CA ALA A 283 11.09 6.27 -1.78
C ALA A 283 10.65 4.82 -1.49
N HIS A 284 11.13 3.87 -2.28
CA HIS A 284 10.81 2.44 -2.09
C HIS A 284 11.30 1.92 -0.72
N ARG A 285 12.49 2.35 -0.30
CA ARG A 285 13.04 2.00 1.02
C ARG A 285 12.17 2.56 2.15
N ALA A 286 11.79 3.82 2.07
CA ALA A 286 10.93 4.46 3.06
C ALA A 286 9.56 3.79 3.15
N ASP A 287 8.96 3.42 2.01
CA ASP A 287 7.71 2.65 1.95
C ASP A 287 7.84 1.27 2.60
N SER A 288 8.96 0.58 2.35
CA SER A 288 9.22 -0.73 2.93
C SER A 288 9.36 -0.66 4.46
N GLU A 289 10.10 0.32 4.97
CA GLU A 289 10.28 0.57 6.41
C GLU A 289 8.93 0.89 7.08
N TRP A 290 8.13 1.74 6.45
CA TRP A 290 6.79 2.08 6.93
C TRP A 290 5.85 0.85 6.98
N TRP A 291 5.85 0.01 5.94
CA TRP A 291 5.07 -1.23 5.89
C TRP A 291 5.44 -2.19 7.02
N VAL A 292 6.74 -2.37 7.25
CA VAL A 292 7.25 -3.23 8.34
C VAL A 292 6.78 -2.71 9.68
N GLU A 293 6.99 -1.43 9.97
CA GLU A 293 6.64 -0.82 11.26
C GLU A 293 5.12 -0.89 11.51
N THR A 294 4.32 -0.57 10.50
CA THR A 294 2.85 -0.59 10.61
C THR A 294 2.34 -2.01 10.85
N THR A 295 2.85 -3.00 10.10
CA THR A 295 2.43 -4.39 10.25
C THR A 295 2.84 -4.95 11.61
N GLU A 296 4.01 -4.59 12.13
CA GLU A 296 4.46 -5.03 13.45
C GLU A 296 3.63 -4.46 14.59
N LYS A 297 3.29 -3.18 14.53
CA LYS A 297 2.38 -2.57 15.50
C LYS A 297 1.02 -3.29 15.51
N GLN A 298 0.50 -3.62 14.34
CA GLN A 298 -0.76 -4.34 14.19
C GLN A 298 -0.68 -5.77 14.77
N LEU A 299 0.40 -6.50 14.49
CA LEU A 299 0.60 -7.84 14.99
C LEU A 299 0.82 -7.87 16.52
N ALA A 300 1.59 -6.92 17.06
CA ALA A 300 1.77 -6.76 18.52
C ALA A 300 0.44 -6.51 19.23
N TYR A 301 -0.41 -5.68 18.65
CA TYR A 301 -1.75 -5.42 19.18
C TYR A 301 -2.64 -6.68 19.16
N GLN A 302 -2.63 -7.43 18.06
CA GLN A 302 -3.36 -8.71 17.97
C GLN A 302 -2.89 -9.74 19.01
N ASP A 303 -1.58 -9.85 19.21
CA ASP A 303 -1.00 -10.72 20.25
C ASP A 303 -1.46 -10.29 21.66
N GLN A 304 -1.48 -9.00 21.93
CA GLN A 304 -1.95 -8.47 23.21
C GLN A 304 -3.43 -8.81 23.44
N LEU A 305 -4.28 -8.68 22.42
CA LEU A 305 -5.69 -9.09 22.49
C LEU A 305 -5.85 -10.61 22.67
N ALA A 306 -5.03 -11.41 22.02
CA ALA A 306 -5.04 -12.87 22.17
C ALA A 306 -4.65 -13.28 23.61
N HIS A 307 -3.65 -12.62 24.19
CA HIS A 307 -3.27 -12.81 25.60
C HIS A 307 -4.40 -12.45 26.57
N ILE A 308 -5.09 -11.32 26.36
CA ILE A 308 -6.23 -10.92 27.19
C ILE A 308 -7.36 -11.96 27.08
N ARG A 309 -7.69 -12.41 25.86
CA ARG A 309 -8.72 -13.45 25.65
C ARG A 309 -8.34 -14.79 26.30
N SER A 310 -7.08 -15.19 26.23
CA SER A 310 -6.59 -16.43 26.85
C SER A 310 -6.63 -16.36 28.39
N ARG A 311 -6.29 -15.22 28.98
CA ARG A 311 -6.44 -14.97 30.43
C ARG A 311 -7.91 -15.07 30.88
N ARG A 312 -8.83 -14.42 30.13
CA ARG A 312 -10.27 -14.49 30.41
C ARG A 312 -10.80 -15.93 30.31
N ARG A 313 -10.41 -16.69 29.29
CA ARG A 313 -10.79 -18.11 29.18
C ARG A 313 -10.26 -18.97 30.33
N ARG A 314 -9.05 -18.71 30.83
CA ARG A 314 -8.50 -19.38 32.01
C ARG A 314 -9.31 -19.02 33.26
N VAL A 315 -9.56 -17.74 33.50
CA VAL A 315 -10.37 -17.28 34.64
C VAL A 315 -11.76 -17.88 34.60
N LEU A 316 -12.44 -17.89 33.46
CA LEU A 316 -13.76 -18.52 33.28
C LEU A 316 -13.72 -20.04 33.51
N ARG A 317 -12.66 -20.74 33.06
CA ARG A 317 -12.49 -22.18 33.34
C ARG A 317 -12.27 -22.44 34.83
N TRP A 318 -11.47 -21.63 35.51
CA TRP A 318 -11.27 -21.76 36.97
C TRP A 318 -12.52 -21.37 37.75
N ALA A 319 -13.29 -20.36 37.32
CA ALA A 319 -14.58 -20.02 37.91
C ALA A 319 -15.61 -21.14 37.70
N ALA A 320 -15.66 -21.79 36.54
CA ALA A 320 -16.52 -22.94 36.29
C ALA A 320 -16.12 -24.15 37.15
N VAL A 321 -14.83 -24.44 37.31
CA VAL A 321 -14.32 -25.49 38.20
C VAL A 321 -14.64 -25.17 39.66
N GLY A 322 -14.50 -23.92 40.06
CA GLY A 322 -14.88 -23.46 41.42
C GLY A 322 -16.39 -23.57 41.67
N ALA A 323 -17.23 -23.25 40.68
CA ALA A 323 -18.69 -23.41 40.77
C ALA A 323 -19.12 -24.89 40.91
N VAL A 324 -18.47 -25.78 40.15
CA VAL A 324 -18.69 -27.25 40.27
C VAL A 324 -18.20 -27.77 41.61
N ALA A 325 -17.07 -27.27 42.15
CA ALA A 325 -16.56 -27.66 43.44
C ALA A 325 -17.44 -27.16 44.62
N MET A 326 -18.19 -26.05 44.43
CA MET A 326 -19.16 -25.56 45.42
C MET A 326 -20.53 -26.25 45.34
N LEU A 327 -20.86 -26.93 44.24
CA LEU A 327 -22.12 -27.67 44.10
C LEU A 327 -22.09 -29.08 44.74
N VAL A 328 -20.92 -29.62 45.09
CA VAL A 328 -20.77 -30.95 45.69
C VAL A 328 -21.17 -31.01 47.17
N PRO A 329 -21.07 -29.96 48.03
CA PRO A 329 -21.59 -30.03 49.41
C PRO A 329 -23.05 -29.56 49.59
N ALA A 330 -23.74 -29.11 48.52
CA ALA A 330 -25.08 -28.51 48.65
C ALA A 330 -26.27 -29.50 48.51
N VAL A 331 -26.04 -30.82 48.53
CA VAL A 331 -27.12 -31.84 48.55
C VAL A 331 -27.56 -32.18 49.99
N GLY A 332 -27.08 -31.46 50.98
CA GLY A 332 -27.43 -31.69 52.40
C GLY A 332 -27.90 -30.44 53.12
N GLY A 333 -28.96 -29.79 52.69
CA GLY A 333 -29.49 -28.68 53.47
C GLY A 333 -30.56 -27.90 52.73
N VAL A 334 -31.76 -28.43 52.72
CA VAL A 334 -32.97 -27.68 52.35
C VAL A 334 -33.30 -26.69 53.46
N ALA A 335 -33.54 -25.49 53.09
CA ALA A 335 -34.40 -24.45 53.62
C ALA A 335 -33.70 -23.14 54.06
N LEU A 336 -34.33 -22.09 53.56
CA LEU A 336 -34.30 -20.68 54.01
C LEU A 336 -33.13 -19.81 53.50
N SER A 337 -33.38 -19.07 52.46
CA SER A 337 -33.80 -17.66 52.59
C SER A 337 -33.77 -16.97 51.22
N HIS A 338 -34.86 -16.37 50.87
CA HIS A 338 -35.05 -15.38 49.82
C HIS A 338 -34.14 -14.16 50.03
N TRP A 339 -33.74 -13.57 48.84
CA TRP A 339 -33.35 -12.17 48.68
C TRP A 339 -31.90 -11.79 49.01
N ALA A 340 -31.12 -11.76 47.96
CA ALA A 340 -30.27 -10.63 47.63
C ALA A 340 -30.12 -10.57 46.12
N MET A 341 -30.94 -9.78 45.46
CA MET A 341 -30.62 -9.25 44.17
C MET A 341 -29.39 -8.35 44.32
N ALA A 342 -28.22 -8.89 44.10
CA ALA A 342 -27.07 -8.09 43.81
C ALA A 342 -27.28 -7.55 42.39
N SER A 343 -27.66 -6.28 42.29
CA SER A 343 -27.54 -5.47 41.09
C SER A 343 -26.06 -5.45 40.72
N GLY A 344 -25.65 -6.43 39.91
CA GLY A 344 -24.38 -6.41 39.23
C GLY A 344 -24.45 -5.24 38.25
N HIS A 345 -23.80 -4.14 38.61
CA HIS A 345 -23.42 -3.16 37.60
C HIS A 345 -22.54 -3.91 36.58
N ALA A 346 -23.08 -4.13 35.40
CA ALA A 346 -22.29 -4.51 34.27
C ALA A 346 -21.27 -3.38 34.09
N VAL A 347 -20.02 -3.64 34.51
CA VAL A 347 -18.91 -2.79 34.08
C VAL A 347 -18.92 -2.94 32.58
N ALA A 348 -19.33 -1.88 31.90
CA ALA A 348 -19.28 -1.78 30.46
C ALA A 348 -17.84 -2.16 30.06
N MET A 349 -17.71 -3.32 29.43
CA MET A 349 -16.44 -3.74 28.86
C MET A 349 -16.13 -2.68 27.82
N ALA A 350 -14.98 -2.01 27.95
CA ALA A 350 -14.47 -1.15 26.91
C ALA A 350 -14.41 -2.01 25.64
N ASP A 351 -15.33 -1.74 24.73
CA ASP A 351 -15.34 -2.35 23.41
C ASP A 351 -14.02 -2.03 22.70
N PRO A 352 -13.48 -2.94 21.90
CA PRO A 352 -12.29 -2.67 21.12
C PRO A 352 -12.60 -1.49 20.19
N SER A 353 -12.25 -0.29 20.62
CA SER A 353 -12.39 0.94 19.85
C SER A 353 -11.58 0.82 18.55
N LEU A 354 -12.13 1.36 17.47
CA LEU A 354 -11.38 1.57 16.23
C LEU A 354 -10.21 2.51 16.57
N THR A 355 -9.00 2.00 16.60
CA THR A 355 -7.82 2.81 16.94
C THR A 355 -7.24 3.46 15.69
N ILE A 356 -8.08 4.20 14.94
CA ILE A 356 -7.59 5.09 13.89
C ILE A 356 -7.27 6.42 14.55
N THR A 357 -6.03 6.86 14.44
CA THR A 357 -5.63 8.16 14.95
C THR A 357 -6.22 9.29 14.09
N PRO A 358 -6.42 10.50 14.65
CA PRO A 358 -6.83 11.66 13.87
C PRO A 358 -5.90 11.94 12.67
N ALA A 359 -4.60 11.68 12.83
CA ALA A 359 -3.62 11.82 11.75
C ALA A 359 -3.84 10.81 10.60
N GLU A 360 -4.20 9.58 10.91
CA GLU A 360 -4.52 8.55 9.90
C GLU A 360 -5.85 8.85 9.18
N LEU A 361 -6.85 9.36 9.91
CA LEU A 361 -8.11 9.79 9.30
C LEU A 361 -7.92 10.90 8.28
N ARG A 362 -6.99 11.84 8.53
CA ARG A 362 -6.67 12.92 7.58
C ARG A 362 -6.12 12.42 6.25
N VAL A 363 -5.43 11.30 6.25
CA VAL A 363 -4.81 10.73 5.05
C VAL A 363 -5.47 9.42 4.61
N LEU A 364 -6.67 9.12 5.10
CA LEU A 364 -7.41 7.93 4.72
C LEU A 364 -7.77 7.97 3.23
N ASP A 365 -7.47 6.90 2.52
CA ASP A 365 -7.88 6.70 1.13
C ASP A 365 -9.29 6.10 1.09
N THR A 366 -10.29 6.97 1.05
CA THR A 366 -11.70 6.57 1.04
C THR A 366 -12.08 5.81 -0.23
N CYS A 367 -11.45 6.12 -1.37
CA CYS A 367 -11.69 5.41 -2.62
C CYS A 367 -11.15 3.98 -2.57
N LYS A 368 -9.95 3.80 -2.08
CA LYS A 368 -9.37 2.47 -1.88
C LYS A 368 -10.13 1.68 -0.81
N LEU A 369 -10.61 2.35 0.22
CA LEU A 369 -11.39 1.73 1.29
C LEU A 369 -12.72 1.20 0.78
N ILE A 370 -13.48 2.00 0.01
CA ILE A 370 -14.76 1.57 -0.56
C ILE A 370 -14.56 0.45 -1.60
N ASP A 371 -13.52 0.52 -2.42
CA ASP A 371 -13.18 -0.54 -3.38
C ASP A 371 -12.88 -1.87 -2.68
N MET A 372 -12.09 -1.83 -1.60
CA MET A 372 -11.74 -3.03 -0.83
C MET A 372 -12.90 -3.61 -0.01
N ALA A 373 -13.77 -2.74 0.54
CA ALA A 373 -14.82 -3.15 1.45
C ALA A 373 -16.11 -3.54 0.74
N VAL A 374 -16.44 -2.87 -0.36
CA VAL A 374 -17.75 -2.93 -1.03
C VAL A 374 -17.65 -3.65 -2.37
N ALA A 375 -16.70 -3.29 -3.24
CA ALA A 375 -16.55 -3.93 -4.54
C ALA A 375 -16.19 -5.43 -4.39
N GLY A 376 -16.82 -6.26 -5.21
CA GLY A 376 -16.65 -7.72 -5.18
C GLY A 376 -17.41 -8.44 -4.06
N LYS A 377 -17.83 -7.75 -3.00
CA LYS A 377 -18.70 -8.34 -1.96
C LYS A 377 -20.18 -8.12 -2.25
N PHE A 378 -20.53 -6.92 -2.74
CA PHE A 378 -21.89 -6.52 -3.03
C PHE A 378 -22.23 -6.57 -4.52
N GLY A 379 -21.27 -6.85 -5.38
CA GLY A 379 -21.44 -6.96 -6.82
C GLY A 379 -20.21 -6.54 -7.62
N ALA A 380 -20.37 -6.42 -8.93
CA ALA A 380 -19.33 -5.94 -9.82
C ALA A 380 -19.36 -4.41 -9.91
N ARG A 381 -18.20 -3.75 -9.80
CA ARG A 381 -18.08 -2.32 -10.04
C ARG A 381 -18.36 -2.01 -11.51
N THR A 382 -19.25 -1.06 -11.75
CA THR A 382 -19.68 -0.63 -13.10
C THR A 382 -19.39 0.84 -13.37
N GLY A 383 -19.04 1.62 -12.33
CA GLY A 383 -18.64 3.02 -12.43
C GLY A 383 -17.21 3.25 -11.95
N ASP A 384 -16.62 4.38 -12.34
CA ASP A 384 -15.34 4.82 -11.83
C ASP A 384 -15.45 5.27 -10.37
N LEU A 385 -14.32 5.17 -9.63
CA LEU A 385 -14.20 5.76 -8.31
C LEU A 385 -14.15 7.28 -8.46
N SER A 386 -15.11 7.97 -7.86
CA SER A 386 -15.23 9.42 -7.91
C SER A 386 -14.96 10.02 -6.52
N GLN A 387 -13.90 10.79 -6.39
CA GLN A 387 -13.59 11.49 -5.15
C GLN A 387 -14.25 12.85 -5.12
N ASP A 388 -14.93 13.19 -4.02
CA ASP A 388 -15.49 14.52 -3.78
C ASP A 388 -14.44 15.50 -3.20
N SER A 389 -14.74 16.78 -3.23
CA SER A 389 -13.85 17.85 -2.73
C SER A 389 -13.59 17.80 -1.21
N LYS A 390 -14.34 16.99 -0.47
CA LYS A 390 -14.22 16.82 0.99
C LYS A 390 -13.49 15.54 1.38
N GLY A 391 -12.91 14.82 0.41
CA GLY A 391 -12.19 13.57 0.64
C GLY A 391 -13.09 12.33 0.75
N GLY A 392 -14.38 12.45 0.44
CA GLY A 392 -15.28 11.33 0.27
C GLY A 392 -15.06 10.62 -1.05
N CYS A 393 -15.55 9.39 -1.20
CA CYS A 393 -15.48 8.64 -2.44
C CYS A 393 -16.78 7.87 -2.72
N GLY A 394 -17.24 7.92 -3.98
CA GLY A 394 -18.41 7.22 -4.47
C GLY A 394 -18.09 6.26 -5.61
N THR A 395 -18.90 5.23 -5.77
CA THR A 395 -18.85 4.29 -6.89
C THR A 395 -20.19 3.62 -7.14
N ASP A 396 -20.38 3.19 -8.38
CA ASP A 396 -21.54 2.41 -8.80
C ASP A 396 -21.20 0.93 -8.84
N ILE A 397 -22.07 0.12 -8.25
CA ILE A 397 -21.95 -1.34 -8.22
C ILE A 397 -23.22 -1.97 -8.77
N THR A 398 -23.08 -2.96 -9.63
CA THR A 398 -24.19 -3.79 -10.07
C THR A 398 -24.22 -5.06 -9.24
N ASP A 399 -25.30 -5.25 -8.47
CA ASP A 399 -25.46 -6.39 -7.58
C ASP A 399 -25.81 -7.70 -8.33
N ALA A 400 -25.95 -8.80 -7.61
CA ALA A 400 -26.30 -10.10 -8.17
C ALA A 400 -27.68 -10.13 -8.84
N ALA A 401 -28.60 -9.22 -8.46
CA ALA A 401 -29.92 -9.05 -9.06
C ALA A 401 -29.90 -8.09 -10.26
N LYS A 402 -28.72 -7.67 -10.72
CA LYS A 402 -28.48 -6.69 -11.80
C LYS A 402 -29.02 -5.27 -11.49
N ARG A 403 -29.20 -4.93 -10.23
CA ARG A 403 -29.58 -3.59 -9.80
C ARG A 403 -28.33 -2.73 -9.68
N LYS A 404 -28.42 -1.48 -10.13
CA LYS A 404 -27.37 -0.49 -9.96
C LYS A 404 -27.53 0.19 -8.61
N VAL A 405 -26.53 0.08 -7.75
CA VAL A 405 -26.49 0.72 -6.43
C VAL A 405 -25.30 1.68 -6.40
N THR A 406 -25.55 2.94 -6.02
CA THR A 406 -24.49 3.92 -5.81
C THR A 406 -24.13 3.95 -4.33
N TYR A 407 -22.87 3.73 -4.02
CA TYR A 407 -22.32 3.84 -2.67
C TYR A 407 -21.43 5.07 -2.55
N THR A 408 -21.58 5.81 -1.47
CA THR A 408 -20.69 6.95 -1.16
C THR A 408 -20.21 6.86 0.27
N LEU A 409 -18.88 6.85 0.47
CA LEU A 409 -18.22 6.88 1.77
C LEU A 409 -17.68 8.29 2.01
N ARG A 410 -18.05 8.91 3.12
CA ARG A 410 -17.56 10.24 3.52
C ARG A 410 -16.90 10.20 4.87
N LEU A 411 -15.91 11.09 5.03
CA LEU A 411 -15.27 11.41 6.30
C LEU A 411 -15.74 12.78 6.75
N GLY A 412 -16.31 12.87 7.93
CA GLY A 412 -16.71 14.16 8.47
C GLY A 412 -18.19 14.18 8.80
N GLY A 413 -18.51 14.92 9.77
CA GLY A 413 -19.79 15.15 10.41
C GLY A 413 -19.47 15.64 11.81
N SER A 414 -20.19 16.64 12.27
CA SER A 414 -20.02 17.12 13.64
C SER A 414 -20.79 16.22 14.58
N VAL A 415 -20.10 15.62 15.55
CA VAL A 415 -20.74 14.90 16.66
C VAL A 415 -21.66 15.81 17.48
N THR A 416 -21.64 17.10 17.23
CA THR A 416 -22.47 18.10 17.94
C THR A 416 -23.92 18.10 17.50
N ASP A 417 -24.24 17.53 16.36
CA ASP A 417 -25.64 17.41 15.86
C ASP A 417 -26.33 16.11 16.31
N ARG A 418 -25.84 15.46 17.35
CA ARG A 418 -26.46 14.25 17.93
C ARG A 418 -27.98 14.36 18.19
N ALA A 419 -28.50 15.57 18.35
CA ALA A 419 -29.93 15.80 18.55
C ALA A 419 -30.81 15.58 17.32
N ARG A 420 -30.20 15.38 16.14
CA ARG A 420 -30.92 15.12 14.87
C ARG A 420 -31.04 13.63 14.53
N TYR A 421 -30.26 12.79 15.18
CA TYR A 421 -30.27 11.36 14.92
C TYR A 421 -31.03 10.66 16.04
N ASP A 422 -32.14 10.05 15.72
CA ASP A 422 -32.84 9.15 16.64
C ASP A 422 -31.86 8.03 17.02
N ASP A 423 -31.59 7.91 18.32
CA ASP A 423 -30.47 7.17 18.86
C ASP A 423 -30.56 5.70 18.51
N SER A 424 -29.68 5.26 17.69
CA SER A 424 -29.37 3.88 17.36
C SER A 424 -30.47 3.10 16.62
N THR A 425 -30.14 2.60 15.46
CA THR A 425 -30.90 1.56 14.74
C THR A 425 -31.04 0.28 15.57
N GLY A 426 -30.48 0.23 16.80
CA GLY A 426 -30.32 -0.97 17.60
C GLY A 426 -29.30 -1.97 17.06
N ARG A 427 -28.61 -1.62 15.96
CA ARG A 427 -27.63 -2.43 15.26
C ARG A 427 -26.23 -1.88 15.47
N SER A 428 -25.20 -2.69 15.22
CA SER A 428 -23.79 -2.31 15.34
C SER A 428 -22.95 -2.82 14.20
N ALA A 429 -22.02 -2.00 13.72
CA ALA A 429 -20.95 -2.38 12.81
C ALA A 429 -19.75 -2.88 13.64
N GLY A 430 -19.75 -4.19 13.92
CA GLY A 430 -18.76 -4.78 14.81
C GLY A 430 -18.99 -4.35 16.26
N TRP A 431 -18.26 -3.35 16.73
CA TRP A 431 -18.30 -2.80 18.08
C TRP A 431 -18.95 -1.41 18.15
N ALA A 432 -19.07 -0.69 17.01
CA ALA A 432 -19.60 0.66 16.96
C ALA A 432 -21.11 0.64 16.71
N PRO A 433 -21.91 1.36 17.50
CA PRO A 433 -23.33 1.54 17.22
C PRO A 433 -23.51 2.30 15.90
N ILE A 434 -24.45 1.84 15.07
CA ILE A 434 -24.81 2.50 13.82
C ILE A 434 -25.86 3.54 14.13
N LEU A 435 -25.57 4.78 13.76
CA LEU A 435 -26.51 5.89 13.80
C LEU A 435 -27.13 6.04 12.41
N GLY A 436 -28.37 6.44 12.35
CA GLY A 436 -29.06 6.60 11.09
C GLY A 436 -30.14 7.65 11.10
N SER A 437 -30.40 8.22 9.91
CA SER A 437 -31.54 9.07 9.63
C SER A 437 -32.62 8.27 8.88
N GLU A 438 -33.84 8.79 8.85
CA GLU A 438 -34.92 8.31 7.98
C GLU A 438 -34.48 8.34 6.50
N PRO A 439 -34.88 7.36 5.67
CA PRO A 439 -34.58 7.37 4.26
C PRO A 439 -35.19 8.55 3.53
N THR A 440 -34.48 9.13 2.60
CA THR A 440 -34.96 10.20 1.72
C THR A 440 -35.12 9.63 0.31
N GLY A 441 -36.35 9.15 0.01
CA GLY A 441 -36.63 8.50 -1.27
C GLY A 441 -35.85 7.18 -1.45
N ASP A 442 -35.01 7.11 -2.48
CA ASP A 442 -34.19 5.95 -2.84
C ASP A 442 -32.77 5.95 -2.20
N GLU A 443 -32.52 6.89 -1.27
CA GLU A 443 -31.22 7.10 -0.63
C GLU A 443 -31.32 7.05 0.89
N CYS A 444 -30.30 6.44 1.53
CA CYS A 444 -30.18 6.40 2.99
C CYS A 444 -28.71 6.47 3.42
N GLY A 445 -28.44 7.24 4.47
CA GLY A 445 -27.16 7.36 5.15
C GLY A 445 -27.11 6.56 6.44
N ARG A 446 -25.95 5.98 6.74
CA ARG A 446 -25.62 5.31 8.01
C ARG A 446 -24.26 5.78 8.49
N GLU A 447 -24.13 6.00 9.77
CA GLU A 447 -22.95 6.60 10.37
C GLU A 447 -22.41 5.76 11.53
N VAL A 448 -21.09 5.80 11.69
CA VAL A 448 -20.41 5.33 12.91
C VAL A 448 -19.45 6.40 13.41
N ILE A 449 -19.36 6.52 14.74
CA ILE A 449 -18.43 7.46 15.37
C ILE A 449 -17.14 6.70 15.70
N THR A 450 -16.00 7.23 15.25
CA THR A 450 -14.68 6.72 15.63
C THR A 450 -14.34 7.19 17.04
N GLN A 451 -13.96 6.28 17.93
CA GLN A 451 -13.57 6.60 19.32
C GLN A 451 -12.09 6.97 19.39
N THR A 452 -11.70 8.03 18.74
CA THR A 452 -10.36 8.64 18.89
C THR A 452 -10.53 10.02 19.50
N GLY A 453 -9.56 10.53 20.23
CA GLY A 453 -9.63 11.74 21.05
C GLY A 453 -10.36 12.96 20.48
N GLU A 454 -10.48 13.05 19.15
CA GLU A 454 -11.41 13.91 18.41
C GLU A 454 -12.35 13.01 17.61
N PRO A 455 -13.60 12.84 18.01
CA PRO A 455 -14.51 11.93 17.34
C PRO A 455 -14.82 12.39 15.92
N ALA A 456 -14.51 11.56 14.95
CA ALA A 456 -14.88 11.74 13.57
C ALA A 456 -15.99 10.76 13.18
N VAL A 457 -16.80 11.14 12.22
CA VAL A 457 -17.90 10.34 11.69
C VAL A 457 -17.49 9.71 10.37
N LEU A 458 -17.72 8.41 10.22
CA LEU A 458 -17.71 7.70 8.95
C LEU A 458 -19.16 7.54 8.50
N GLU A 459 -19.51 8.15 7.39
CA GLU A 459 -20.83 8.07 6.79
C GLU A 459 -20.78 7.21 5.53
N MET A 460 -21.66 6.23 5.45
CA MET A 460 -21.94 5.45 4.25
C MET A 460 -23.33 5.74 3.75
N THR A 461 -23.44 6.30 2.56
CA THR A 461 -24.70 6.50 1.85
C THR A 461 -24.87 5.44 0.78
N ALA A 462 -26.06 4.84 0.70
CA ALA A 462 -26.44 3.97 -0.40
C ALA A 462 -27.68 4.53 -1.10
N LYS A 463 -27.63 4.53 -2.42
CA LYS A 463 -28.76 4.89 -3.27
C LYS A 463 -29.10 3.71 -4.16
N THR A 464 -30.35 3.20 -4.04
CA THR A 464 -30.84 2.05 -4.79
C THR A 464 -32.27 2.30 -5.28
N PRO A 465 -32.54 2.07 -6.57
CA PRO A 465 -33.89 2.28 -7.12
C PRO A 465 -34.92 1.26 -6.60
N ASP A 466 -34.42 0.07 -6.19
CA ASP A 466 -35.25 -1.02 -5.69
C ASP A 466 -34.62 -1.65 -4.45
N GLY A 467 -35.40 -1.84 -3.40
CA GLY A 467 -34.96 -2.43 -2.14
C GLY A 467 -34.87 -1.43 -0.98
N ASP A 468 -34.32 -1.86 0.15
CA ASP A 468 -34.12 -1.00 1.32
C ASP A 468 -32.75 -0.32 1.24
N PRO A 469 -32.69 1.00 0.97
CA PRO A 469 -31.43 1.73 0.89
C PRO A 469 -30.72 1.79 2.25
N CYS A 470 -31.48 1.74 3.36
CA CYS A 470 -30.92 1.82 4.70
C CYS A 470 -30.20 0.52 5.09
N ASP A 471 -30.80 -0.64 4.82
CA ASP A 471 -30.17 -1.93 5.04
C ASP A 471 -28.93 -2.10 4.14
N THR A 472 -29.00 -1.61 2.91
CA THR A 472 -27.89 -1.60 1.95
C THR A 472 -26.72 -0.74 2.45
N ALA A 473 -26.97 0.47 2.95
CA ALA A 473 -25.97 1.35 3.53
C ALA A 473 -25.33 0.75 4.78
N GLU A 474 -26.13 0.11 5.64
CA GLU A 474 -25.69 -0.51 6.87
C GLU A 474 -24.76 -1.71 6.63
N GLN A 475 -25.10 -2.57 5.68
CA GLN A 475 -24.25 -3.70 5.29
C GLN A 475 -22.91 -3.22 4.74
N ALA A 476 -22.92 -2.18 3.89
CA ALA A 476 -21.73 -1.58 3.33
C ALA A 476 -20.87 -0.90 4.42
N LEU A 477 -21.48 -0.15 5.34
CA LEU A 477 -20.78 0.46 6.47
C LEU A 477 -20.15 -0.59 7.39
N THR A 478 -20.86 -1.67 7.69
CA THR A 478 -20.36 -2.80 8.45
C THR A 478 -19.14 -3.43 7.77
N ALA A 479 -19.14 -3.56 6.44
CA ALA A 479 -18.02 -4.06 5.68
C ALA A 479 -16.82 -3.10 5.72
N VAL A 480 -17.05 -1.78 5.65
CA VAL A 480 -16.04 -0.73 5.78
C VAL A 480 -15.41 -0.77 7.19
N VAL A 481 -16.19 -0.81 8.25
CA VAL A 481 -15.68 -0.90 9.63
C VAL A 481 -14.87 -2.17 9.84
N ARG A 482 -15.33 -3.32 9.34
CA ARG A 482 -14.55 -4.56 9.37
C ARG A 482 -13.25 -4.46 8.57
N GLN A 483 -13.27 -3.78 7.43
CA GLN A 483 -12.06 -3.55 6.64
C GLN A 483 -11.04 -2.69 7.40
N LEU A 484 -11.50 -1.63 8.05
CA LEU A 484 -10.66 -0.75 8.88
C LEU A 484 -10.05 -1.44 10.09
N THR A 485 -10.73 -2.47 10.66
CA THR A 485 -10.12 -3.28 11.73
C THR A 485 -9.03 -4.23 11.23
N VAL A 486 -8.96 -4.46 9.91
CA VAL A 486 -7.97 -5.33 9.28
C VAL A 486 -6.84 -4.52 8.64
N TYR A 487 -7.19 -3.45 7.95
CA TYR A 487 -6.25 -2.61 7.20
C TYR A 487 -6.85 -1.24 6.93
N VAL A 488 -6.11 -0.19 7.29
CA VAL A 488 -6.45 1.21 7.02
C VAL A 488 -5.70 1.64 5.76
N PRO A 489 -6.38 1.84 4.61
CA PRO A 489 -5.72 2.33 3.41
C PRO A 489 -5.42 3.82 3.58
N LEU A 490 -4.14 4.18 3.53
CA LEU A 490 -3.71 5.57 3.62
C LEU A 490 -3.23 6.08 2.26
N ARG A 491 -3.54 7.34 1.96
CA ARG A 491 -3.02 8.05 0.78
C ARG A 491 -1.52 8.29 0.95
N GLN A 492 -0.77 8.05 -0.10
CA GLN A 492 0.64 8.43 -0.15
C GLN A 492 0.74 9.92 -0.49
N LEU A 493 0.82 10.73 0.54
CA LEU A 493 0.97 12.17 0.40
C LEU A 493 2.40 12.58 0.74
N PRO A 494 2.99 13.56 0.02
CA PRO A 494 4.27 14.16 0.39
C PRO A 494 4.28 14.66 1.85
N ARG A 495 5.47 14.76 2.44
CA ARG A 495 5.60 15.24 3.84
C ARG A 495 5.08 16.66 4.01
N GLU A 496 5.21 17.47 2.97
CA GLU A 496 4.79 18.87 2.91
C GLU A 496 3.30 19.05 2.59
N SER A 497 2.56 17.95 2.42
CA SER A 497 1.12 18.02 2.11
C SER A 497 0.34 18.63 3.27
N ILE A 498 -0.47 19.64 2.94
CA ILE A 498 -1.35 20.28 3.94
C ILE A 498 -2.46 19.34 4.41
N LEU A 499 -2.79 18.32 3.64
CA LEU A 499 -3.79 17.30 4.03
C LEU A 499 -3.37 16.47 5.25
N ARG A 500 -2.10 16.54 5.67
CA ARG A 500 -1.58 15.95 6.92
C ARG A 500 -1.74 16.85 8.13
N VAL A 501 -1.98 18.13 7.92
CA VAL A 501 -2.05 19.13 8.98
C VAL A 501 -3.38 19.03 9.72
N ASP A 502 -3.36 19.23 11.04
CA ASP A 502 -4.58 19.44 11.81
C ASP A 502 -5.13 20.83 11.51
N PRO A 503 -6.31 20.96 10.86
CA PRO A 503 -6.86 22.25 10.50
C PRO A 503 -7.13 23.13 11.72
N CYS A 504 -7.35 22.55 12.89
CA CYS A 504 -7.54 23.29 14.12
C CYS A 504 -6.26 23.94 14.66
N SER A 505 -5.09 23.42 14.28
CA SER A 505 -3.80 24.02 14.64
C SER A 505 -3.51 25.33 13.91
N LEU A 506 -4.25 25.62 12.84
CA LEU A 506 -4.08 26.82 12.02
C LEU A 506 -4.77 28.05 12.63
N PHE A 507 -5.71 27.87 13.57
CA PHE A 507 -6.36 28.99 14.24
C PHE A 507 -5.46 29.62 15.30
N ASP A 508 -5.38 30.95 15.30
CA ASP A 508 -4.98 31.69 16.47
C ASP A 508 -6.14 31.81 17.45
N THR A 509 -5.92 31.35 18.68
CA THR A 509 -6.96 31.37 19.71
C THR A 509 -7.39 32.76 20.12
N ALA A 510 -6.54 33.77 19.95
CA ALA A 510 -6.85 35.16 20.26
C ALA A 510 -7.70 35.83 19.16
N GLU A 511 -7.31 35.65 17.89
CA GLU A 511 -8.05 36.14 16.72
C GLU A 511 -9.42 35.48 16.56
N ALA A 512 -9.46 34.16 16.69
CA ALA A 512 -10.72 33.42 16.64
C ALA A 512 -11.69 33.81 17.75
N ARG A 513 -11.20 34.19 18.94
CA ARG A 513 -12.02 34.74 20.05
C ARG A 513 -12.54 36.12 19.79
N ALA A 514 -11.69 37.01 19.22
CA ALA A 514 -12.07 38.39 18.91
C ALA A 514 -13.25 38.47 17.92
N LEU A 515 -13.28 37.53 16.94
CA LEU A 515 -14.30 37.50 15.89
C LEU A 515 -15.56 36.73 16.28
N SER A 516 -15.47 35.72 17.15
CA SER A 516 -16.62 34.90 17.51
C SER A 516 -17.40 35.43 18.72
N GLY A 517 -16.91 36.43 19.46
CA GLY A 517 -17.57 37.05 20.61
C GLY A 517 -17.56 36.20 21.91
N ASP A 518 -17.35 34.94 21.83
CA ASP A 518 -17.19 33.97 22.95
C ASP A 518 -16.38 32.78 22.43
N PRO A 519 -15.51 32.12 23.23
CA PRO A 519 -14.84 30.90 22.81
C PRO A 519 -15.84 29.75 22.62
N GLY A 520 -16.74 29.95 21.66
CA GLY A 520 -17.82 29.07 21.32
C GLY A 520 -17.34 27.70 20.85
N LYS A 521 -18.27 26.83 20.71
CA LYS A 521 -18.14 25.45 20.34
C LYS A 521 -17.20 25.23 19.14
N ARG A 522 -16.06 24.59 19.39
CA ARG A 522 -15.13 24.19 18.35
C ARG A 522 -15.61 22.89 17.72
N THR A 523 -15.68 22.84 16.41
CA THR A 523 -16.07 21.66 15.66
C THR A 523 -14.95 21.26 14.71
N ALA A 524 -14.38 20.09 14.93
CA ALA A 524 -13.30 19.55 14.13
C ALA A 524 -13.77 18.38 13.26
N THR A 525 -13.32 18.34 12.01
CA THR A 525 -13.34 17.16 11.16
C THR A 525 -11.91 16.85 10.71
N PRO A 526 -11.61 15.72 10.08
CA PRO A 526 -10.26 15.43 9.60
C PRO A 526 -9.66 16.54 8.73
N HIS A 527 -10.48 17.24 7.94
CA HIS A 527 -10.02 18.23 6.97
C HIS A 527 -10.57 19.65 7.19
N SER A 528 -11.34 19.88 8.23
CA SER A 528 -11.85 21.21 8.54
C SER A 528 -11.93 21.45 10.04
N CYS A 529 -11.79 22.70 10.40
CA CYS A 529 -12.04 23.16 11.77
C CYS A 529 -12.93 24.41 11.71
N ALA A 530 -14.04 24.37 12.44
CA ALA A 530 -14.94 25.50 12.57
C ALA A 530 -14.91 26.02 14.02
N VAL A 531 -14.87 27.33 14.15
CA VAL A 531 -15.01 28.07 15.41
C VAL A 531 -16.23 28.96 15.27
N GLY A 532 -17.23 28.74 16.12
CA GLY A 532 -18.48 29.50 16.07
C GLY A 532 -18.82 30.15 17.38
N GLY A 533 -19.28 31.40 17.34
CA GLY A 533 -19.84 32.14 18.45
C GLY A 533 -21.18 32.75 18.10
N SER A 534 -21.67 33.73 18.91
CA SER A 534 -22.91 34.46 18.68
C SER A 534 -22.90 35.25 17.36
N ASP A 535 -21.74 35.84 17.02
CA ASP A 535 -21.64 36.86 15.99
C ASP A 535 -21.14 36.33 14.63
N ALA A 536 -20.28 35.32 14.63
CA ALA A 536 -19.75 34.69 13.42
C ALA A 536 -19.43 33.23 13.57
N THR A 537 -19.37 32.51 12.45
CA THR A 537 -18.78 31.20 12.31
C THR A 537 -17.67 31.24 11.28
N ILE A 538 -16.51 30.71 11.65
CA ILE A 538 -15.31 30.69 10.81
C ILE A 538 -14.92 29.22 10.62
N THR A 539 -14.75 28.82 9.37
CA THR A 539 -14.29 27.46 9.04
C THR A 539 -13.02 27.53 8.20
N LEU A 540 -11.95 26.87 8.64
CA LEU A 540 -10.77 26.61 7.83
C LEU A 540 -10.83 25.14 7.34
N SER A 541 -10.61 24.93 6.04
CA SER A 541 -10.61 23.62 5.43
C SER A 541 -9.34 23.42 4.60
N LEU A 542 -8.77 22.20 4.71
CA LEU A 542 -7.61 21.76 3.95
C LEU A 542 -8.09 20.71 2.95
N VAL A 543 -8.13 21.07 1.67
CA VAL A 543 -8.77 20.25 0.63
C VAL A 543 -7.91 20.18 -0.62
N GLU A 544 -8.04 19.07 -1.35
CA GLU A 544 -7.55 18.97 -2.73
C GLU A 544 -8.74 19.20 -3.67
N LYS A 545 -8.65 20.26 -4.48
CA LYS A 545 -9.71 20.66 -5.41
C LYS A 545 -9.17 21.36 -6.63
N GLY A 546 -10.04 21.73 -7.58
CA GLY A 546 -9.67 22.54 -8.74
C GLY A 546 -8.93 23.82 -8.32
N ARG A 547 -7.87 24.16 -9.01
CA ARG A 547 -7.00 25.29 -8.71
C ARG A 547 -7.75 26.62 -8.84
N PRO A 548 -7.77 27.45 -7.80
CA PRO A 548 -8.51 28.73 -7.82
C PRO A 548 -7.85 29.79 -8.73
N ASP A 549 -6.59 29.62 -9.10
CA ASP A 549 -5.84 30.50 -10.01
C ASP A 549 -6.12 30.25 -11.50
N HIS A 550 -6.90 29.21 -11.84
CA HIS A 550 -7.27 28.90 -13.22
C HIS A 550 -8.40 29.81 -13.70
N SER A 551 -8.34 30.25 -14.96
CA SER A 551 -9.31 31.18 -15.55
C SER A 551 -10.74 30.65 -15.60
N SER A 552 -10.93 29.33 -15.58
CA SER A 552 -12.24 28.67 -15.58
C SER A 552 -12.85 28.47 -14.19
N SER A 553 -12.15 28.85 -13.11
CA SER A 553 -12.56 28.51 -11.74
C SER A 553 -13.69 29.39 -11.17
N GLY A 554 -14.07 30.48 -11.83
CA GLY A 554 -15.06 31.44 -11.31
C GLY A 554 -14.59 32.16 -10.04
N HIS A 555 -13.28 32.37 -9.89
CA HIS A 555 -12.68 33.09 -8.75
C HIS A 555 -12.00 34.39 -9.20
N VAL A 556 -11.98 35.35 -8.33
CA VAL A 556 -11.27 36.63 -8.52
C VAL A 556 -10.16 36.77 -7.48
N LYS A 557 -9.03 37.40 -7.87
CA LYS A 557 -7.90 37.63 -6.97
C LYS A 557 -8.34 38.51 -5.80
N PHE A 558 -7.90 38.15 -4.61
CA PHE A 558 -8.16 38.84 -3.36
C PHE A 558 -6.84 39.00 -2.56
N GLN A 559 -6.57 40.18 -2.02
CA GLN A 559 -5.38 40.41 -1.22
C GLN A 559 -5.64 40.06 0.26
N ALA A 560 -5.02 39.02 0.76
CA ALA A 560 -5.07 38.57 2.15
C ALA A 560 -3.72 38.89 2.84
N GLY A 561 -3.61 40.08 3.42
CA GLY A 561 -2.33 40.58 3.94
C GLY A 561 -1.27 40.66 2.82
N GLN A 562 -0.15 39.96 2.98
CA GLN A 562 0.90 39.88 1.96
C GLN A 562 0.67 38.77 0.93
N TYR A 563 -0.39 37.95 1.07
CA TYR A 563 -0.66 36.78 0.24
C TYR A 563 -1.77 37.05 -0.77
N VAL A 564 -1.69 36.40 -1.93
CA VAL A 564 -2.74 36.44 -2.94
C VAL A 564 -3.64 35.21 -2.74
N ALA A 565 -4.87 35.46 -2.34
CA ALA A 565 -5.94 34.46 -2.28
C ALA A 565 -6.92 34.68 -3.44
N TYR A 566 -7.95 33.86 -3.50
CA TYR A 566 -8.95 33.87 -4.55
C TYR A 566 -10.34 33.84 -3.91
N ARG A 567 -11.18 34.85 -4.21
CA ARG A 567 -12.55 34.94 -3.75
C ARG A 567 -13.49 34.27 -4.76
N SER A 568 -14.44 33.50 -4.27
CA SER A 568 -15.55 33.01 -5.12
C SER A 568 -16.38 34.17 -5.64
N THR A 569 -16.81 34.09 -6.89
CA THR A 569 -17.72 35.09 -7.50
C THR A 569 -19.16 34.94 -7.05
N VAL A 570 -19.49 33.88 -6.29
CA VAL A 570 -20.83 33.70 -5.70
C VAL A 570 -20.96 34.68 -4.54
N ASP A 571 -21.75 35.73 -4.74
CA ASP A 571 -21.99 36.78 -3.74
C ASP A 571 -23.12 36.31 -2.80
N LEU A 572 -22.77 36.00 -1.57
CA LEU A 572 -23.72 35.65 -0.50
C LEU A 572 -23.64 36.77 0.56
N PRO A 573 -24.74 37.47 0.84
CA PRO A 573 -24.74 38.51 1.88
C PRO A 573 -24.25 37.94 3.21
N ARG A 574 -23.29 38.61 3.84
CA ARG A 574 -22.68 38.22 5.12
C ARG A 574 -21.90 36.91 5.12
N ARG A 575 -21.47 36.42 3.95
CA ARG A 575 -20.62 35.21 3.84
C ARG A 575 -19.51 35.44 2.83
N CYS A 576 -18.31 34.98 3.15
CA CYS A 576 -17.17 35.05 2.25
C CYS A 576 -16.40 33.76 2.19
N PHE A 577 -16.05 33.38 0.97
CA PHE A 577 -15.22 32.21 0.68
C PHE A 577 -13.91 32.68 0.06
N LEU A 578 -12.80 32.36 0.71
CA LEU A 578 -11.46 32.62 0.21
C LEU A 578 -10.67 31.33 0.10
N ASP A 579 -10.01 31.16 -1.02
CA ASP A 579 -9.15 30.03 -1.32
C ASP A 579 -7.69 30.50 -1.48
N TYR A 580 -6.78 29.87 -0.78
CA TYR A 580 -5.34 30.05 -0.97
C TYR A 580 -4.73 28.78 -1.54
N LEU A 581 -4.18 28.87 -2.77
CA LEU A 581 -3.45 27.75 -3.38
C LEU A 581 -2.10 27.60 -2.68
N VAL A 582 -1.94 26.50 -1.96
CA VAL A 582 -0.69 26.18 -1.27
C VAL A 582 0.28 25.50 -2.23
N ARG A 583 -0.22 24.54 -3.00
CA ARG A 583 0.60 23.76 -3.92
C ARG A 583 -0.25 23.20 -5.07
N PRO A 584 0.18 23.30 -6.33
CA PRO A 584 -0.42 22.51 -7.41
C PRO A 584 -0.11 21.02 -7.22
N THR A 585 -1.06 20.16 -7.58
CA THR A 585 -0.89 18.71 -7.61
C THR A 585 -0.91 18.20 -9.06
N THR A 586 -1.76 17.27 -9.43
CA THR A 586 -1.83 16.73 -10.79
C THR A 586 -2.87 17.45 -11.64
N GLY A 587 -2.51 17.84 -12.87
CA GLY A 587 -3.42 18.52 -13.80
C GLY A 587 -3.93 19.87 -13.27
N GLU A 588 -5.27 20.03 -13.25
CA GLU A 588 -5.92 21.26 -12.78
C GLU A 588 -6.22 21.26 -11.27
N GLN A 589 -5.73 20.27 -10.52
CA GLN A 589 -5.94 20.13 -9.09
C GLN A 589 -4.84 20.82 -8.29
N GLY A 590 -5.14 21.16 -7.04
CA GLY A 590 -4.19 21.74 -6.09
C GLY A 590 -4.63 21.55 -4.65
N GLU A 591 -3.65 21.56 -3.74
CA GLU A 591 -3.91 21.64 -2.32
C GLU A 591 -4.24 23.07 -1.94
N VAL A 592 -5.42 23.28 -1.36
CA VAL A 592 -6.00 24.59 -1.09
C VAL A 592 -6.37 24.70 0.39
N LEU A 593 -5.93 25.79 1.02
CA LEU A 593 -6.47 26.25 2.29
C LEU A 593 -7.69 27.14 1.98
N ALA A 594 -8.88 26.68 2.36
CA ALA A 594 -10.12 27.41 2.18
C ALA A 594 -10.58 28.02 3.50
N ALA A 595 -10.96 29.30 3.49
CA ALA A 595 -11.59 30.00 4.59
C ALA A 595 -13.03 30.35 4.22
N ASP A 596 -13.97 29.95 5.07
CA ASP A 596 -15.40 30.26 4.97
C ASP A 596 -15.84 30.99 6.22
N ILE A 597 -16.27 32.23 6.07
CA ILE A 597 -16.79 33.04 7.16
C ILE A 597 -18.25 33.39 6.90
N SER A 598 -19.08 33.14 7.91
CA SER A 598 -20.50 33.52 7.95
C SER A 598 -20.74 34.41 9.16
N VAL A 599 -21.12 35.67 8.91
CA VAL A 599 -21.43 36.70 9.94
C VAL A 599 -22.92 36.70 10.21
N ARG A 600 -23.31 36.57 11.47
CA ARG A 600 -24.74 36.55 11.92
C ARG A 600 -25.23 37.90 12.37
N SER A 601 -24.41 38.68 13.05
CA SER A 601 -24.75 39.96 13.61
C SER A 601 -23.59 40.98 13.40
N GLY A 602 -23.88 42.26 13.38
CA GLY A 602 -22.92 43.32 13.19
C GLY A 602 -22.72 43.76 11.74
N ASP A 603 -21.98 44.88 11.58
CA ASP A 603 -21.65 45.50 10.28
C ASP A 603 -20.18 45.17 9.91
N VAL A 604 -19.87 43.88 9.92
CA VAL A 604 -18.52 43.36 9.70
C VAL A 604 -18.40 42.89 8.24
N ASP A 605 -17.34 43.32 7.55
CA ASP A 605 -16.98 42.83 6.22
C ASP A 605 -16.42 41.40 6.32
N ALA A 606 -17.27 40.42 5.97
CA ALA A 606 -16.90 39.01 6.04
C ALA A 606 -15.65 38.65 5.21
N CYS A 607 -15.40 39.35 4.09
CA CYS A 607 -14.23 39.09 3.25
C CYS A 607 -12.95 39.70 3.83
N ALA A 608 -13.03 40.89 4.45
CA ALA A 608 -11.88 41.46 5.12
C ALA A 608 -11.41 40.56 6.29
N GLU A 609 -12.35 40.11 7.10
CA GLU A 609 -12.06 39.18 8.21
C GLU A 609 -11.52 37.82 7.74
N ALA A 610 -12.11 37.24 6.68
CA ALA A 610 -11.60 36.03 6.06
C ALA A 610 -10.14 36.18 5.59
N GLY A 611 -9.82 37.36 5.03
CA GLY A 611 -8.47 37.71 4.59
C GLY A 611 -7.46 37.78 5.75
N GLN A 612 -7.85 38.34 6.90
CA GLN A 612 -6.99 38.41 8.09
C GLN A 612 -6.70 37.01 8.64
N ILE A 613 -7.73 36.19 8.81
CA ILE A 613 -7.59 34.81 9.33
C ILE A 613 -6.75 33.96 8.38
N LEU A 614 -6.97 34.09 7.08
CA LEU A 614 -6.19 33.39 6.08
C LEU A 614 -4.71 33.80 6.15
N ALA A 615 -4.44 35.09 6.23
CA ALA A 615 -3.08 35.64 6.35
C ALA A 615 -2.36 35.14 7.62
N ALA A 616 -3.08 34.96 8.73
CA ALA A 616 -2.52 34.42 9.97
C ALA A 616 -2.31 32.90 9.93
N ALA A 617 -3.14 32.14 9.17
CA ALA A 617 -3.05 30.72 9.05
C ALA A 617 -1.91 30.26 8.10
N ILE A 618 -1.68 30.96 6.98
CA ILE A 618 -0.71 30.59 5.95
C ILE A 618 0.71 30.33 6.49
N PRO A 619 1.29 31.16 7.37
CA PRO A 619 2.65 30.95 7.91
C PRO A 619 2.79 29.67 8.74
N ARG A 620 1.68 29.05 9.17
CA ARG A 620 1.65 27.82 9.96
C ARG A 620 1.56 26.55 9.10
N LEU A 621 1.37 26.71 7.80
CA LEU A 621 1.39 25.61 6.86
C LEU A 621 2.82 25.07 6.66
N PRO A 622 2.98 23.77 6.33
CA PRO A 622 4.25 23.25 5.86
C PRO A 622 4.76 24.06 4.67
N LYS A 623 6.04 24.36 4.65
CA LYS A 623 6.65 25.04 3.50
C LYS A 623 6.70 24.05 2.33
N PRO A 624 6.28 24.44 1.12
CA PRO A 624 6.30 23.61 -0.06
C PRO A 624 7.71 23.19 -0.47
#